data_5ec5f32dac291379e0c5769f51b1fb9e
#
_entry.id   5ec5f32dac291379e0c5769f51b1fb9e
#
_cell.length_a   1.000
_cell.length_b   1.000
_cell.length_c   1.000
_cell.angle_alpha   90.00
_cell.angle_beta   90.00
_cell.angle_gamma   90.00
#
_symmetry.space_group_name_H-M   'P 1'
#
loop_
_entity.id
_entity.type
_entity.pdbx_description
1 polymer ?
#
loop_
_entity_poly.entity_id
_entity_poly.type
_entity_poly.pdbx_seq_one_letter_code
_entity_poly.pdbx_strand_id
1 'polypeptide(L)'
;IGSQAFYDCTTLSTVLFTGNAPEVGSKAFYAAPATLYYFPDANGWGSVVARPTQPIPLSYTSDGTQVTITGLDSSYRGHHLFLPVTSNGCPVTAIGTKAFHNCTNLTAVTIPNSISNIGNQAFSYCSFLTAITIPNSVTNIGYNAFQWCRSLTSVTLPDSVTSIGDRAFQSCTNLISITIPGSVSSIGTGTFSGCTALTSVTIPNGITAIG
;
A
#
# COMPACT_ATOMS: atom_id res chain seq x y z
N ILE A 1 -24.79 -8.11 4.72
CA ILE A 1 -24.08 -9.40 4.58
C ILE A 1 -25.07 -10.49 5.00
N GLY A 2 -25.28 -11.50 4.13
CA GLY A 2 -26.19 -12.59 4.40
C GLY A 2 -25.80 -13.42 5.63
N SER A 3 -26.78 -14.16 6.19
CA SER A 3 -26.52 -15.11 7.27
C SER A 3 -25.51 -16.16 6.82
N GLN A 4 -24.56 -16.49 7.68
CA GLN A 4 -23.51 -17.49 7.44
C GLN A 4 -22.56 -17.21 6.25
N ALA A 5 -22.50 -15.96 5.73
CA ALA A 5 -21.72 -15.63 4.53
C ALA A 5 -20.23 -16.01 4.61
N PHE A 6 -19.62 -15.95 5.80
CA PHE A 6 -18.24 -16.37 6.09
C PHE A 6 -18.16 -17.38 7.23
N TYR A 7 -19.21 -18.23 7.32
CA TYR A 7 -19.27 -19.29 8.32
C TYR A 7 -18.11 -20.26 8.12
N ASP A 8 -17.40 -20.58 9.20
CA ASP A 8 -16.29 -21.53 9.22
C ASP A 8 -15.09 -21.17 8.29
N CYS A 9 -14.95 -19.89 7.94
CA CYS A 9 -13.76 -19.38 7.25
C CYS A 9 -12.58 -19.28 8.24
N THR A 10 -12.04 -20.40 8.67
CA THR A 10 -11.10 -20.50 9.80
C THR A 10 -9.76 -19.83 9.58
N THR A 11 -9.39 -19.53 8.32
CA THR A 11 -8.16 -18.82 7.96
C THR A 11 -8.39 -17.33 7.68
N LEU A 12 -9.66 -16.88 7.68
CA LEU A 12 -10.00 -15.47 7.45
C LEU A 12 -9.59 -14.63 8.66
N SER A 13 -8.51 -13.88 8.52
CA SER A 13 -7.93 -13.07 9.60
C SER A 13 -8.37 -11.59 9.56
N THR A 14 -8.78 -11.10 8.39
CA THR A 14 -9.06 -9.69 8.18
C THR A 14 -10.19 -9.50 7.18
N VAL A 15 -11.13 -8.62 7.47
CA VAL A 15 -12.14 -8.13 6.52
C VAL A 15 -12.14 -6.62 6.56
N LEU A 16 -12.06 -5.98 5.40
CA LEU A 16 -12.18 -4.54 5.27
C LEU A 16 -13.52 -4.15 4.67
N PHE A 17 -14.15 -3.18 5.27
CA PHE A 17 -15.31 -2.49 4.74
C PHE A 17 -14.91 -1.10 4.25
N THR A 18 -15.22 -0.81 3.01
CA THR A 18 -14.85 0.46 2.36
C THR A 18 -15.93 1.53 2.47
N GLY A 19 -17.03 1.23 3.15
CA GLY A 19 -18.17 2.13 3.34
C GLY A 19 -18.77 2.03 4.74
N ASN A 20 -19.98 2.59 4.89
CA ASN A 20 -20.73 2.54 6.14
C ASN A 20 -21.04 1.11 6.55
N ALA A 21 -21.31 0.92 7.84
CA ALA A 21 -21.61 -0.39 8.39
C ALA A 21 -22.84 -1.03 7.70
N PRO A 22 -22.70 -2.23 7.11
CA PRO A 22 -23.82 -2.94 6.52
C PRO A 22 -24.63 -3.65 7.59
N GLU A 23 -25.86 -4.05 7.26
CA GLU A 23 -26.53 -5.08 8.05
C GLU A 23 -25.78 -6.40 7.94
N VAL A 24 -25.62 -7.10 9.06
CA VAL A 24 -24.88 -8.37 9.13
C VAL A 24 -25.80 -9.45 9.67
N GLY A 25 -26.03 -10.46 8.85
CA GLY A 25 -26.89 -11.60 9.18
C GLY A 25 -26.32 -12.48 10.29
N SER A 26 -27.17 -13.31 10.90
CA SER A 26 -26.77 -14.20 11.99
C SER A 26 -25.66 -15.16 11.56
N LYS A 27 -24.68 -15.37 12.44
CA LYS A 27 -23.54 -16.26 12.20
C LYS A 27 -22.71 -15.94 10.95
N ALA A 28 -22.81 -14.71 10.39
CA ALA A 28 -22.07 -14.34 9.16
C ALA A 28 -20.56 -14.61 9.27
N PHE A 29 -19.96 -14.43 10.44
CA PHE A 29 -18.55 -14.69 10.71
C PHE A 29 -18.32 -15.77 11.79
N TYR A 30 -19.27 -16.69 11.98
CA TYR A 30 -19.11 -17.75 12.98
C TYR A 30 -17.86 -18.60 12.67
N ALA A 31 -17.04 -18.88 13.68
CA ALA A 31 -15.77 -19.59 13.59
C ALA A 31 -14.70 -18.96 12.66
N ALA A 32 -14.97 -17.79 12.05
CA ALA A 32 -13.95 -17.03 11.35
C ALA A 32 -13.21 -16.12 12.34
N PRO A 33 -11.87 -16.16 12.49
CA PRO A 33 -11.12 -15.35 13.47
C PRO A 33 -10.93 -13.88 13.07
N ALA A 34 -11.59 -13.42 12.00
CA ALA A 34 -11.38 -12.14 11.37
C ALA A 34 -11.56 -10.95 12.32
N THR A 35 -10.61 -10.00 12.26
CA THR A 35 -10.81 -8.63 12.71
C THR A 35 -11.45 -7.84 11.58
N LEU A 36 -12.52 -7.09 11.90
CA LEU A 36 -13.24 -6.29 10.93
C LEU A 36 -12.70 -4.86 10.96
N TYR A 37 -12.13 -4.40 9.85
CA TYR A 37 -11.62 -3.04 9.69
C TYR A 37 -12.58 -2.20 8.84
N TYR A 38 -12.61 -0.91 9.09
CA TYR A 38 -13.36 0.08 8.30
C TYR A 38 -12.55 1.37 8.15
N PHE A 39 -12.87 2.20 7.16
CA PHE A 39 -12.25 3.50 7.04
C PHE A 39 -12.78 4.47 8.10
N PRO A 40 -11.93 5.35 8.66
CA PRO A 40 -12.32 6.26 9.76
C PRO A 40 -13.54 7.14 9.47
N ASP A 41 -13.79 7.49 8.21
CA ASP A 41 -14.93 8.31 7.78
C ASP A 41 -16.25 7.50 7.65
N ALA A 42 -16.20 6.19 7.81
CA ALA A 42 -17.37 5.32 7.68
C ALA A 42 -18.22 5.33 8.96
N ASN A 43 -19.55 5.39 8.81
CA ASN A 43 -20.51 5.55 9.89
C ASN A 43 -21.18 4.22 10.27
N GLY A 44 -21.76 4.16 11.48
CA GLY A 44 -22.61 3.08 11.94
C GLY A 44 -21.87 1.89 12.55
N TRP A 45 -20.55 1.94 12.72
CA TRP A 45 -19.73 0.79 13.15
C TRP A 45 -19.79 0.45 14.65
N GLY A 46 -20.34 1.33 15.48
CA GLY A 46 -20.38 1.13 16.93
C GLY A 46 -21.37 0.06 17.44
N SER A 47 -22.26 -0.49 16.58
CA SER A 47 -23.36 -1.35 17.01
C SER A 47 -23.64 -2.59 16.13
N VAL A 48 -22.83 -2.88 15.12
CA VAL A 48 -23.23 -3.74 14.00
C VAL A 48 -22.84 -5.19 14.13
N VAL A 49 -21.85 -5.55 14.95
CA VAL A 49 -21.38 -6.96 15.01
C VAL A 49 -20.92 -7.33 16.41
N ALA A 50 -21.25 -8.53 16.86
CA ALA A 50 -20.68 -9.13 18.09
C ALA A 50 -19.20 -9.53 17.92
N ARG A 51 -18.41 -8.71 17.21
CA ARG A 51 -17.00 -8.94 16.91
C ARG A 51 -16.20 -7.63 17.01
N PRO A 52 -14.89 -7.73 17.27
CA PRO A 52 -14.03 -6.55 17.26
C PRO A 52 -14.09 -5.85 15.90
N THR A 53 -14.60 -4.62 15.88
CA THR A 53 -14.54 -3.71 14.74
C THR A 53 -13.65 -2.54 15.11
N GLN A 54 -12.77 -2.12 14.21
CA GLN A 54 -11.88 -0.99 14.48
C GLN A 54 -11.58 -0.23 13.19
N PRO A 55 -11.40 1.10 13.26
CA PRO A 55 -10.93 1.84 12.11
C PRO A 55 -9.54 1.35 11.73
N ILE A 56 -9.19 1.44 10.43
CA ILE A 56 -7.79 1.24 10.03
C ILE A 56 -6.97 2.34 10.74
N PRO A 57 -5.97 1.97 11.54
CA PRO A 57 -5.25 2.93 12.38
C PRO A 57 -4.17 3.66 11.56
N LEU A 58 -4.60 4.44 10.58
CA LEU A 58 -3.74 5.30 9.77
C LEU A 58 -3.61 6.69 10.42
N SER A 59 -2.41 7.25 10.35
CA SER A 59 -2.13 8.64 10.73
C SER A 59 -2.11 9.52 9.49
N TYR A 60 -2.54 10.76 9.63
CA TYR A 60 -2.68 11.71 8.54
C TYR A 60 -2.20 13.11 8.91
N THR A 61 -1.78 13.86 7.90
CA THR A 61 -1.69 15.33 7.94
C THR A 61 -2.54 15.91 6.82
N SER A 62 -3.13 17.10 7.05
CA SER A 62 -3.95 17.80 6.05
C SER A 62 -3.54 19.27 5.99
N ASP A 63 -3.59 19.84 4.78
CA ASP A 63 -3.49 21.28 4.55
C ASP A 63 -4.85 21.97 4.43
N GLY A 64 -5.95 21.24 4.67
CA GLY A 64 -7.34 21.69 4.53
C GLY A 64 -7.95 21.40 3.16
N THR A 65 -7.15 21.02 2.16
CA THR A 65 -7.60 20.68 0.80
C THR A 65 -7.23 19.26 0.40
N GLN A 66 -6.11 18.75 0.91
CA GLN A 66 -5.56 17.45 0.63
C GLN A 66 -5.09 16.77 1.91
N VAL A 67 -4.99 15.46 1.85
CA VAL A 67 -4.53 14.63 2.96
C VAL A 67 -3.32 13.79 2.53
N THR A 68 -2.32 13.75 3.40
CA THR A 68 -1.16 12.86 3.29
C THR A 68 -1.22 11.80 4.39
N ILE A 69 -1.09 10.53 4.03
CA ILE A 69 -0.92 9.44 4.99
C ILE A 69 0.50 9.52 5.56
N THR A 70 0.62 9.58 6.88
CA THR A 70 1.92 9.73 7.57
C THR A 70 2.34 8.52 8.36
N GLY A 71 1.44 7.56 8.59
CA GLY A 71 1.78 6.36 9.34
C GLY A 71 0.68 5.31 9.40
N LEU A 72 1.09 4.11 9.81
CA LEU A 72 0.22 2.98 10.19
C LEU A 72 0.63 2.54 11.59
N ASP A 73 -0.33 2.54 12.51
CA ASP A 73 -0.05 2.10 13.88
C ASP A 73 0.24 0.59 13.92
N SER A 74 1.14 0.21 14.82
CA SER A 74 1.57 -1.17 15.02
C SER A 74 0.47 -2.12 15.52
N SER A 75 -0.69 -1.60 15.91
CA SER A 75 -1.88 -2.40 16.25
C SER A 75 -2.55 -3.04 15.03
N TYR A 76 -2.27 -2.55 13.80
CA TYR A 76 -2.80 -3.16 12.59
C TYR A 76 -2.25 -4.58 12.41
N ARG A 77 -3.14 -5.57 12.35
CA ARG A 77 -2.81 -7.00 12.22
C ARG A 77 -3.11 -7.59 10.84
N GLY A 78 -3.67 -6.78 9.93
CA GLY A 78 -3.92 -7.22 8.57
C GLY A 78 -2.64 -7.39 7.77
N HIS A 79 -2.67 -8.32 6.82
CA HIS A 79 -1.57 -8.53 5.88
C HIS A 79 -1.74 -7.75 4.58
N HIS A 80 -2.98 -7.43 4.23
CA HIS A 80 -3.32 -6.59 3.08
C HIS A 80 -3.90 -5.27 3.57
N LEU A 81 -3.24 -4.17 3.22
CA LEU A 81 -3.67 -2.82 3.55
C LEU A 81 -4.32 -2.16 2.33
N PHE A 82 -5.53 -1.65 2.52
CA PHE A 82 -6.21 -0.80 1.54
C PHE A 82 -6.13 0.65 2.00
N LEU A 83 -5.66 1.54 1.13
CA LEU A 83 -5.60 2.97 1.45
C LEU A 83 -6.89 3.67 1.07
N PRO A 84 -7.39 4.62 1.88
CA PRO A 84 -8.63 5.34 1.58
C PRO A 84 -8.43 6.37 0.46
N VAL A 85 -9.52 6.65 -0.26
CA VAL A 85 -9.58 7.71 -1.29
C VAL A 85 -9.70 9.09 -0.63
N THR A 86 -10.42 9.16 0.50
CA THR A 86 -10.67 10.40 1.25
C THR A 86 -10.42 10.18 2.73
N SER A 87 -10.20 11.25 3.46
CA SER A 87 -10.19 11.31 4.93
C SER A 87 -10.72 12.67 5.37
N ASN A 88 -11.72 12.67 6.26
CA ASN A 88 -12.45 13.87 6.71
C ASN A 88 -12.98 14.74 5.55
N GLY A 89 -13.48 14.08 4.49
CA GLY A 89 -14.03 14.74 3.31
C GLY A 89 -12.98 15.28 2.32
N CYS A 90 -11.69 15.26 2.66
CA CYS A 90 -10.60 15.69 1.77
C CYS A 90 -9.96 14.52 1.04
N PRO A 91 -9.54 14.67 -0.23
CA PRO A 91 -8.87 13.61 -0.98
C PRO A 91 -7.52 13.25 -0.35
N VAL A 92 -7.23 11.95 -0.28
CA VAL A 92 -5.90 11.43 0.11
C VAL A 92 -5.05 11.38 -1.15
N THR A 93 -4.05 12.26 -1.25
CA THR A 93 -3.26 12.46 -2.48
C THR A 93 -1.81 12.01 -2.37
N ALA A 94 -1.33 11.72 -1.16
CA ALA A 94 0.06 11.32 -0.97
C ALA A 94 0.23 10.27 0.13
N ILE A 95 1.24 9.42 -0.06
CA ILE A 95 1.87 8.62 0.98
C ILE A 95 3.11 9.37 1.43
N GLY A 96 3.15 9.79 2.70
CA GLY A 96 4.21 10.61 3.25
C GLY A 96 5.52 9.87 3.48
N THR A 97 6.54 10.62 3.87
CA THR A 97 7.85 10.07 4.24
C THR A 97 7.72 9.07 5.38
N LYS A 98 8.26 7.85 5.18
CA LYS A 98 8.26 6.76 6.16
C LYS A 98 6.87 6.26 6.60
N ALA A 99 5.79 6.59 5.89
CA ALA A 99 4.41 6.26 6.30
C ALA A 99 4.22 4.77 6.67
N PHE A 100 4.85 3.87 5.94
CA PHE A 100 4.80 2.42 6.16
C PHE A 100 6.19 1.81 6.39
N HIS A 101 7.13 2.63 6.87
CA HIS A 101 8.48 2.15 7.15
C HIS A 101 8.46 1.00 8.17
N ASN A 102 9.13 -0.12 7.82
CA ASN A 102 9.24 -1.31 8.66
C ASN A 102 7.89 -2.00 9.01
N CYS A 103 6.87 -1.84 8.14
CA CYS A 103 5.62 -2.57 8.28
C CYS A 103 5.80 -4.02 7.78
N THR A 104 6.47 -4.84 8.61
CA THR A 104 6.86 -6.21 8.23
C THR A 104 5.70 -7.21 8.18
N ASN A 105 4.52 -6.86 8.69
CA ASN A 105 3.31 -7.69 8.57
C ASN A 105 2.59 -7.53 7.22
N LEU A 106 2.89 -6.48 6.44
CA LEU A 106 2.21 -6.23 5.17
C LEU A 106 2.77 -7.14 4.06
N THR A 107 1.88 -7.87 3.42
CA THR A 107 2.18 -8.68 2.22
C THR A 107 1.68 -8.04 0.94
N ALA A 108 0.66 -7.19 1.02
CA ALA A 108 0.10 -6.43 -0.10
C ALA A 108 -0.44 -5.07 0.35
N VAL A 109 -0.40 -4.09 -0.56
CA VAL A 109 -1.01 -2.76 -0.37
C VAL A 109 -1.78 -2.39 -1.63
N THR A 110 -3.02 -1.97 -1.46
CA THR A 110 -3.83 -1.38 -2.55
C THR A 110 -3.79 0.14 -2.43
N ILE A 111 -3.19 0.78 -3.42
CA ILE A 111 -3.07 2.23 -3.52
C ILE A 111 -4.17 2.75 -4.45
N PRO A 112 -5.05 3.68 -4.02
CA PRO A 112 -6.12 4.21 -4.86
C PRO A 112 -5.60 5.25 -5.87
N ASN A 113 -6.39 5.48 -6.93
CA ASN A 113 -6.07 6.45 -7.98
C ASN A 113 -6.11 7.93 -7.52
N SER A 114 -6.40 8.22 -6.26
CA SER A 114 -6.24 9.57 -5.69
C SER A 114 -4.80 9.90 -5.32
N ILE A 115 -3.94 8.88 -5.13
CA ILE A 115 -2.54 9.05 -4.74
C ILE A 115 -1.69 9.41 -5.95
N SER A 116 -1.01 10.54 -5.89
CA SER A 116 -0.08 11.04 -6.93
C SER A 116 1.39 10.96 -6.52
N ASN A 117 1.67 10.83 -5.22
CA ASN A 117 3.04 10.83 -4.69
C ASN A 117 3.27 9.72 -3.68
N ILE A 118 4.36 8.97 -3.86
CA ILE A 118 4.90 8.02 -2.88
C ILE A 118 6.18 8.63 -2.31
N GLY A 119 6.12 9.00 -1.03
CA GLY A 119 7.19 9.74 -0.35
C GLY A 119 8.47 8.96 -0.10
N ASN A 120 9.48 9.64 0.41
CA ASN A 120 10.76 9.04 0.74
C ASN A 120 10.60 7.95 1.80
N GLN A 121 11.24 6.79 1.58
CA GLN A 121 11.21 5.65 2.51
C GLN A 121 9.79 5.14 2.84
N ALA A 122 8.78 5.46 2.02
CA ALA A 122 7.37 5.19 2.32
C ALA A 122 7.10 3.73 2.69
N PHE A 123 7.71 2.77 1.98
CA PHE A 123 7.62 1.32 2.22
C PHE A 123 8.96 0.68 2.53
N SER A 124 9.95 1.47 2.93
CA SER A 124 11.28 0.94 3.24
C SER A 124 11.19 -0.10 4.37
N TYR A 125 11.90 -1.23 4.20
CA TYR A 125 11.89 -2.38 5.13
C TYR A 125 10.53 -3.11 5.27
N CYS A 126 9.59 -2.96 4.35
CA CYS A 126 8.42 -3.83 4.25
C CYS A 126 8.84 -5.20 3.69
N SER A 127 9.58 -5.98 4.50
CA SER A 127 10.32 -7.16 4.05
C SER A 127 9.42 -8.30 3.58
N PHE A 128 8.16 -8.35 3.95
CA PHE A 128 7.18 -9.35 3.52
C PHE A 128 6.25 -8.86 2.40
N LEU A 129 6.41 -7.62 1.92
CA LEU A 129 5.62 -7.11 0.80
C LEU A 129 5.98 -7.87 -0.48
N THR A 130 5.05 -8.68 -0.97
CA THR A 130 5.26 -9.53 -2.15
C THR A 130 4.84 -8.88 -3.46
N ALA A 131 3.82 -8.03 -3.39
CA ALA A 131 3.27 -7.32 -4.55
C ALA A 131 2.74 -5.94 -4.15
N ILE A 132 2.89 -5.00 -5.06
CA ILE A 132 2.29 -3.67 -4.97
C ILE A 132 1.91 -3.21 -6.37
N THR A 133 0.70 -2.68 -6.51
CA THR A 133 0.26 -2.04 -7.76
C THR A 133 0.37 -0.54 -7.60
N ILE A 134 1.18 0.09 -8.43
CA ILE A 134 1.31 1.55 -8.50
C ILE A 134 0.23 2.06 -9.47
N PRO A 135 -0.72 2.89 -9.04
CA PRO A 135 -1.80 3.37 -9.90
C PRO A 135 -1.31 4.45 -10.89
N ASN A 136 -2.09 4.62 -11.98
CA ASN A 136 -1.79 5.58 -13.05
C ASN A 136 -1.84 7.07 -12.62
N SER A 137 -2.19 7.36 -11.39
CA SER A 137 -2.12 8.70 -10.80
C SER A 137 -0.75 9.04 -10.22
N VAL A 138 0.08 8.03 -9.94
CA VAL A 138 1.40 8.26 -9.30
C VAL A 138 2.38 8.80 -10.32
N THR A 139 2.96 9.96 -10.02
CA THR A 139 3.96 10.64 -10.85
C THR A 139 5.37 10.58 -10.24
N ASN A 140 5.46 10.38 -8.92
CA ASN A 140 6.72 10.39 -8.21
C ASN A 140 6.85 9.22 -7.23
N ILE A 141 8.01 8.56 -7.26
CA ILE A 141 8.45 7.55 -6.30
C ILE A 141 9.72 8.09 -5.61
N GLY A 142 9.64 8.29 -4.30
CA GLY A 142 10.67 8.95 -3.52
C GLY A 142 11.95 8.14 -3.33
N TYR A 143 12.94 8.78 -2.74
CA TYR A 143 14.20 8.18 -2.29
C TYR A 143 13.95 7.00 -1.34
N ASN A 144 14.60 5.84 -1.58
CA ASN A 144 14.46 4.62 -0.78
C ASN A 144 13.02 4.11 -0.63
N ALA A 145 12.07 4.49 -1.48
CA ALA A 145 10.64 4.24 -1.26
C ALA A 145 10.31 2.77 -0.98
N PHE A 146 10.98 1.83 -1.66
CA PHE A 146 10.83 0.37 -1.50
C PHE A 146 12.14 -0.33 -1.10
N GLN A 147 13.08 0.43 -0.52
CA GLN A 147 14.34 -0.15 -0.07
C GLN A 147 14.11 -1.31 0.92
N TRP A 148 14.82 -2.44 0.73
CA TRP A 148 14.71 -3.64 1.57
C TRP A 148 13.32 -4.32 1.56
N CYS A 149 12.51 -4.12 0.54
CA CYS A 149 11.32 -4.94 0.28
C CYS A 149 11.75 -6.29 -0.29
N ARG A 150 12.31 -7.14 0.56
CA ARG A 150 13.01 -8.37 0.14
C ARG A 150 12.12 -9.39 -0.54
N SER A 151 10.83 -9.45 -0.20
CA SER A 151 9.88 -10.39 -0.78
C SER A 151 9.22 -9.88 -2.07
N LEU A 152 9.50 -8.63 -2.48
CA LEU A 152 8.90 -8.04 -3.67
C LEU A 152 9.43 -8.73 -4.92
N THR A 153 8.55 -9.43 -5.66
CA THR A 153 8.93 -10.23 -6.84
C THR A 153 8.74 -9.49 -8.15
N SER A 154 7.78 -8.58 -8.18
CA SER A 154 7.49 -7.76 -9.36
C SER A 154 6.88 -6.41 -8.98
N VAL A 155 7.15 -5.40 -9.78
CA VAL A 155 6.53 -4.07 -9.71
C VAL A 155 6.22 -3.62 -11.12
N THR A 156 4.97 -3.19 -11.35
CA THR A 156 4.58 -2.52 -12.57
C THR A 156 4.56 -1.02 -12.31
N LEU A 157 5.39 -0.29 -13.04
CA LEU A 157 5.44 1.16 -13.02
C LEU A 157 4.59 1.70 -14.18
N PRO A 158 3.58 2.52 -13.91
CA PRO A 158 2.74 3.11 -14.96
C PRO A 158 3.47 4.24 -15.70
N ASP A 159 3.02 4.56 -16.91
CA ASP A 159 3.58 5.64 -17.74
C ASP A 159 3.40 7.05 -17.14
N SER A 160 2.62 7.18 -16.07
CA SER A 160 2.50 8.43 -15.30
C SER A 160 3.75 8.73 -14.46
N VAL A 161 4.54 7.71 -14.10
CA VAL A 161 5.74 7.91 -13.27
C VAL A 161 6.81 8.62 -14.08
N THR A 162 7.17 9.83 -13.64
CA THR A 162 8.22 10.68 -14.26
C THR A 162 9.50 10.73 -13.44
N SER A 163 9.44 10.36 -12.16
CA SER A 163 10.58 10.41 -11.24
C SER A 163 10.65 9.18 -10.35
N ILE A 164 11.84 8.58 -10.30
CA ILE A 164 12.21 7.49 -9.39
C ILE A 164 13.46 7.94 -8.62
N GLY A 165 13.32 8.07 -7.31
CA GLY A 165 14.40 8.53 -6.43
C GLY A 165 15.56 7.54 -6.32
N ASP A 166 16.70 8.03 -5.85
CA ASP A 166 17.87 7.19 -5.56
C ASP A 166 17.48 6.03 -4.63
N ARG A 167 18.06 4.86 -4.89
CA ARG A 167 17.87 3.65 -4.09
C ARG A 167 16.41 3.22 -3.91
N ALA A 168 15.49 3.66 -4.79
CA ALA A 168 14.06 3.40 -4.63
C ALA A 168 13.73 1.91 -4.45
N PHE A 169 14.45 1.00 -5.12
CA PHE A 169 14.31 -0.46 -5.03
C PHE A 169 15.58 -1.15 -4.53
N GLN A 170 16.46 -0.44 -3.83
CA GLN A 170 17.69 -1.03 -3.30
C GLN A 170 17.37 -2.24 -2.42
N SER A 171 18.12 -3.34 -2.63
CA SER A 171 18.01 -4.59 -1.85
C SER A 171 16.62 -5.24 -1.88
N CYS A 172 15.87 -5.06 -2.95
CA CYS A 172 14.71 -5.89 -3.29
C CYS A 172 15.21 -7.23 -3.84
N THR A 173 15.69 -8.10 -2.94
CA THR A 173 16.49 -9.29 -3.31
C THR A 173 15.74 -10.32 -4.14
N ASN A 174 14.40 -10.33 -4.12
CA ASN A 174 13.58 -11.26 -4.91
C ASN A 174 12.95 -10.60 -6.16
N LEU A 175 13.27 -9.33 -6.45
CA LEU A 175 12.76 -8.67 -7.66
C LEU A 175 13.38 -9.28 -8.89
N ILE A 176 12.54 -9.91 -9.74
CA ILE A 176 12.99 -10.71 -10.91
C ILE A 176 13.15 -9.84 -12.16
N SER A 177 12.21 -8.93 -12.35
CA SER A 177 12.20 -8.03 -13.51
C SER A 177 11.48 -6.72 -13.20
N ILE A 178 11.82 -5.68 -13.93
CA ILE A 178 11.13 -4.40 -13.89
C ILE A 178 11.19 -3.73 -15.27
N THR A 179 10.11 -3.07 -15.65
CA THR A 179 10.06 -2.21 -16.84
C THR A 179 10.05 -0.76 -16.39
N ILE A 180 10.99 0.02 -16.84
CA ILE A 180 11.03 1.47 -16.60
C ILE A 180 10.15 2.13 -17.67
N PRO A 181 9.17 2.97 -17.28
CA PRO A 181 8.31 3.64 -18.25
C PRO A 181 9.07 4.73 -19.03
N GLY A 182 8.63 4.99 -20.26
CA GLY A 182 9.26 5.98 -21.16
C GLY A 182 9.16 7.43 -20.67
N SER A 183 8.33 7.70 -19.68
CA SER A 183 8.19 9.01 -19.01
C SER A 183 9.34 9.33 -18.04
N VAL A 184 10.11 8.32 -17.61
CA VAL A 184 11.26 8.50 -16.72
C VAL A 184 12.47 8.92 -17.55
N SER A 185 13.12 10.04 -17.20
CA SER A 185 14.29 10.56 -17.91
C SER A 185 15.63 10.12 -17.31
N SER A 186 15.64 9.66 -16.05
CA SER A 186 16.86 9.21 -15.38
C SER A 186 16.56 8.12 -14.35
N ILE A 187 17.52 7.22 -14.19
CA ILE A 187 17.54 6.22 -13.11
C ILE A 187 18.53 6.72 -12.06
N GLY A 188 18.06 6.93 -10.84
CA GLY A 188 18.85 7.47 -9.74
C GLY A 188 19.93 6.53 -9.24
N THR A 189 20.83 7.05 -8.42
CA THR A 189 21.99 6.31 -7.86
C THR A 189 21.51 5.11 -7.04
N GLY A 190 22.05 3.93 -7.38
CA GLY A 190 21.81 2.70 -6.65
C GLY A 190 20.37 2.20 -6.65
N THR A 191 19.52 2.65 -7.57
CA THR A 191 18.09 2.34 -7.63
C THR A 191 17.83 0.82 -7.51
N PHE A 192 18.64 -0.02 -8.16
CA PHE A 192 18.53 -1.49 -8.13
C PHE A 192 19.72 -2.17 -7.47
N SER A 193 20.54 -1.43 -6.73
CA SER A 193 21.67 -2.02 -6.01
C SER A 193 21.21 -3.12 -5.06
N GLY A 194 21.84 -4.31 -5.14
CA GLY A 194 21.47 -5.43 -4.28
C GLY A 194 20.17 -6.18 -4.67
N CYS A 195 19.59 -5.93 -5.83
CA CYS A 195 18.48 -6.72 -6.39
C CYS A 195 19.05 -8.04 -6.98
N THR A 196 19.41 -8.98 -6.13
CA THR A 196 20.21 -10.18 -6.51
C THR A 196 19.48 -11.18 -7.41
N ALA A 197 18.14 -11.16 -7.43
CA ALA A 197 17.32 -11.98 -8.33
C ALA A 197 17.00 -11.29 -9.67
N LEU A 198 17.43 -10.04 -9.87
CA LEU A 198 17.06 -9.26 -11.06
C LEU A 198 17.77 -9.83 -12.31
N THR A 199 16.99 -10.43 -13.21
CA THR A 199 17.49 -11.06 -14.44
C THR A 199 17.29 -10.19 -15.67
N SER A 200 16.34 -9.24 -15.62
CA SER A 200 16.08 -8.35 -16.75
C SER A 200 15.54 -6.98 -16.31
N VAL A 201 15.98 -5.94 -17.01
CA VAL A 201 15.46 -4.57 -16.88
C VAL A 201 15.20 -4.05 -18.29
N THR A 202 14.00 -3.58 -18.54
CA THR A 202 13.69 -2.86 -19.78
C THR A 202 13.92 -1.38 -19.57
N ILE A 203 14.86 -0.80 -20.33
CA ILE A 203 15.22 0.63 -20.28
C ILE A 203 14.73 1.28 -21.57
N PRO A 204 13.82 2.26 -21.51
CA PRO A 204 13.29 2.93 -22.69
C PRO A 204 14.30 3.92 -23.31
N ASN A 205 14.04 4.33 -24.56
CA ASN A 205 14.93 5.24 -25.30
C ASN A 205 15.06 6.67 -24.70
N GLY A 206 14.19 7.04 -23.75
CA GLY A 206 14.17 8.39 -23.14
C GLY A 206 15.14 8.58 -21.97
N ILE A 207 15.81 7.52 -21.49
CA ILE A 207 16.74 7.62 -20.35
C ILE A 207 18.02 8.31 -20.79
N THR A 208 18.34 9.44 -20.14
CA THR A 208 19.54 10.24 -20.42
C THR A 208 20.65 10.06 -19.39
N ALA A 209 20.34 9.49 -18.21
CA ALA A 209 21.31 9.23 -17.15
C ALA A 209 20.98 7.97 -16.36
N ILE A 210 22.01 7.21 -16.00
CA ILE A 210 21.95 6.05 -15.09
C ILE A 210 23.03 6.28 -14.02
N GLY A 211 22.60 6.36 -12.74
CA GLY A 211 23.47 6.60 -11.60
C GLY A 211 23.97 5.33 -10.88
#